data_2fa551004ec70e56f4a12ae371dd0b61
#
_entry.id   2fa551004ec70e56f4a12ae371dd0b61
#
_cell.length_a   1.000
_cell.length_b   1.000
_cell.length_c   1.000
_cell.angle_alpha   90.00
_cell.angle_beta   90.00
_cell.angle_gamma   90.00
#
_symmetry.space_group_name_H-M   'P 1'
#
loop_
_entity.id
_entity.type
_entity.pdbx_description
1 polymer ?
#
loop_
_entity_poly.entity_id
_entity_poly.type
_entity_poly.pdbx_seq_one_letter_code
_entity_poly.pdbx_strand_id
1 'polypeptide(L)'
;MVGGGTGERFGRPKQYEDLGGGERVIDRSRRVAESVSEGVVVVVPPADADREGGVAGGPTRSASVRAGLAAVPDEAEVICVQDAARPLATEALYGAVVEAVLAGADGAVPGIPVADTIKIVDAARQVVSTPARSDLVAAQTPQAFRADRLRAAHATEAEGTDDA
;
A
#
# COMPACT_ATOMS: atom_id res chain seq x y z
N MET A 1 3.16 -6.68 0.63
CA MET A 1 3.54 -5.66 -0.39
C MET A 1 2.69 -5.86 -1.63
N VAL A 2 2.06 -4.80 -2.15
CA VAL A 2 1.08 -4.87 -3.24
C VAL A 2 1.64 -4.23 -4.51
N GLY A 3 1.80 -5.02 -5.56
CA GLY A 3 2.32 -4.63 -6.88
C GLY A 3 1.47 -5.14 -8.04
N GLY A 4 0.18 -5.43 -7.81
CA GLY A 4 -0.73 -6.00 -8.82
C GLY A 4 -1.17 -5.06 -9.94
N GLY A 5 -0.80 -3.78 -9.90
CA GLY A 5 -1.19 -2.79 -10.89
C GLY A 5 -0.52 -2.99 -12.25
N THR A 6 -1.29 -2.84 -13.33
CA THR A 6 -0.84 -2.96 -14.73
C THR A 6 -0.04 -1.74 -15.20
N GLY A 7 -0.04 -0.65 -14.44
CA GLY A 7 0.69 0.57 -14.78
C GLY A 7 0.06 1.38 -15.92
N GLU A 8 -1.26 1.25 -16.18
CA GLU A 8 -1.95 1.91 -17.31
C GLU A 8 -1.67 3.42 -17.41
N ARG A 9 -1.69 4.14 -16.29
CA ARG A 9 -1.37 5.58 -16.26
C ARG A 9 0.07 5.91 -16.61
N PHE A 10 0.98 4.95 -16.48
CA PHE A 10 2.41 5.10 -16.78
C PHE A 10 2.79 4.45 -18.11
N GLY A 11 1.88 3.69 -18.72
CA GLY A 11 2.09 2.94 -19.97
C GLY A 11 2.78 1.59 -19.79
N ARG A 12 3.25 1.25 -18.59
CA ARG A 12 3.91 -0.02 -18.26
C ARG A 12 3.94 -0.26 -16.74
N PRO A 13 4.16 -1.50 -16.26
CA PRO A 13 4.21 -1.82 -14.83
C PRO A 13 5.41 -1.15 -14.15
N LYS A 14 5.15 -0.10 -13.35
CA LYS A 14 6.19 0.71 -12.68
C LYS A 14 7.06 -0.08 -11.71
N GLN A 15 6.50 -1.12 -11.10
CA GLN A 15 7.19 -1.94 -10.11
C GLN A 15 8.41 -2.67 -10.71
N TYR A 16 8.49 -2.83 -12.02
CA TYR A 16 9.60 -3.51 -12.69
C TYR A 16 10.62 -2.56 -13.34
N GLU A 17 10.42 -1.25 -13.22
CA GLU A 17 11.36 -0.27 -13.72
C GLU A 17 12.71 -0.36 -12.99
N ASP A 18 13.79 -0.16 -13.74
CA ASP A 18 15.15 -0.07 -13.20
C ASP A 18 15.34 1.30 -12.53
N LEU A 19 15.78 1.30 -11.28
CA LEU A 19 16.17 2.52 -10.52
C LEU A 19 17.57 3.01 -10.88
N GLY A 20 18.27 2.28 -11.72
CA GLY A 20 19.68 2.44 -12.04
C GLY A 20 20.53 1.37 -11.36
N GLY A 21 21.48 0.83 -12.11
CA GLY A 21 22.39 -0.22 -11.61
C GLY A 21 21.79 -1.63 -11.54
N GLY A 22 20.65 -1.87 -12.18
CA GLY A 22 20.04 -3.20 -12.28
C GLY A 22 19.10 -3.56 -11.11
N GLU A 23 18.88 -2.65 -10.16
CA GLU A 23 17.89 -2.82 -9.07
C GLU A 23 16.51 -2.33 -9.56
N ARG A 24 15.49 -3.22 -9.56
CA ARG A 24 14.12 -2.84 -9.90
C ARG A 24 13.43 -2.15 -8.72
N VAL A 25 12.42 -1.33 -9.02
CA VAL A 25 11.57 -0.66 -8.00
C VAL A 25 11.03 -1.66 -6.96
N ILE A 26 10.52 -2.81 -7.42
CA ILE A 26 9.97 -3.85 -6.53
C ILE A 26 11.05 -4.48 -5.64
N ASP A 27 12.27 -4.70 -6.17
CA ASP A 27 13.38 -5.30 -5.42
C ASP A 27 13.81 -4.38 -4.29
N ARG A 28 13.91 -3.07 -4.56
CA ARG A 28 14.20 -2.06 -3.54
C ARG A 28 13.13 -2.04 -2.45
N SER A 29 11.85 -1.98 -2.84
CA SER A 29 10.74 -1.95 -1.88
C SER A 29 10.71 -3.23 -1.03
N ARG A 30 10.94 -4.39 -1.66
CA ARG A 30 10.99 -5.69 -1.00
C ARG A 30 12.14 -5.76 0.00
N ARG A 31 13.34 -5.39 -0.38
CA ARG A 31 14.52 -5.42 0.47
C ARG A 31 14.35 -4.59 1.74
N VAL A 32 13.74 -3.38 1.63
CA VAL A 32 13.45 -2.57 2.82
C VAL A 32 12.38 -3.22 3.68
N ALA A 33 11.33 -3.79 3.10
CA ALA A 33 10.30 -4.47 3.88
C ALA A 33 10.87 -5.70 4.61
N GLU A 34 11.73 -6.50 3.95
CA GLU A 34 12.39 -7.68 4.54
C GLU A 34 13.36 -7.32 5.67
N SER A 35 13.98 -6.13 5.66
CA SER A 35 14.89 -5.71 6.74
C SER A 35 14.17 -5.33 8.04
N VAL A 36 12.84 -5.10 8.00
CA VAL A 36 12.06 -4.56 9.14
C VAL A 36 10.88 -5.45 9.53
N SER A 37 10.71 -6.60 8.91
CA SER A 37 9.59 -7.51 9.19
C SER A 37 10.04 -8.97 9.23
N GLU A 38 9.26 -9.82 9.90
CA GLU A 38 9.50 -11.26 10.00
C GLU A 38 9.23 -12.00 8.68
N GLY A 39 8.45 -11.39 7.77
CA GLY A 39 8.17 -11.94 6.45
C GLY A 39 7.47 -10.95 5.54
N VAL A 40 7.60 -11.16 4.23
CA VAL A 40 7.00 -10.33 3.21
C VAL A 40 6.21 -11.19 2.22
N VAL A 41 4.90 -10.95 2.14
CA VAL A 41 4.05 -11.47 1.07
C VAL A 41 4.06 -10.46 -0.07
N VAL A 42 4.51 -10.88 -1.25
CA VAL A 42 4.55 -10.05 -2.45
C VAL A 42 3.35 -10.39 -3.33
N VAL A 43 2.51 -9.39 -3.63
CA VAL A 43 1.34 -9.57 -4.50
C VAL A 43 1.62 -8.87 -5.82
N VAL A 44 1.55 -9.61 -6.92
CA VAL A 44 1.87 -9.14 -8.27
C VAL A 44 0.79 -9.57 -9.27
N PRO A 45 0.82 -9.07 -10.52
CA PRO A 45 -0.09 -9.59 -11.54
C PRO A 45 -0.01 -11.12 -11.66
N PRO A 46 -1.12 -11.82 -11.93
CA PRO A 46 -1.14 -13.29 -11.99
C PRO A 46 -0.07 -13.90 -12.91
N ALA A 47 0.21 -13.25 -14.04
CA ALA A 47 1.23 -13.71 -14.99
C ALA A 47 2.69 -13.62 -14.44
N ASP A 48 2.89 -12.86 -13.38
CA ASP A 48 4.21 -12.61 -12.80
C ASP A 48 4.42 -13.36 -11.47
N ALA A 49 3.38 -14.00 -10.93
CA ALA A 49 3.40 -14.58 -9.58
C ALA A 49 4.54 -15.61 -9.40
N ASP A 50 4.68 -16.53 -10.34
CA ASP A 50 5.73 -17.55 -10.29
C ASP A 50 7.14 -16.94 -10.40
N ARG A 51 7.31 -15.99 -11.33
CA ARG A 51 8.60 -15.31 -11.55
C ARG A 51 9.06 -14.53 -10.32
N GLU A 52 8.14 -13.86 -9.64
CA GLU A 52 8.44 -13.04 -8.47
C GLU A 52 8.39 -13.81 -7.16
N GLY A 53 8.03 -15.09 -7.17
CA GLY A 53 7.81 -15.89 -5.97
C GLY A 53 6.73 -15.29 -5.08
N GLY A 54 5.67 -14.76 -5.69
CA GLY A 54 4.62 -14.01 -5.04
C GLY A 54 3.23 -14.63 -5.17
N VAL A 55 2.25 -13.90 -4.70
CA VAL A 55 0.82 -14.26 -4.78
C VAL A 55 0.18 -13.52 -5.95
N ALA A 56 -0.68 -14.21 -6.70
CA ALA A 56 -1.45 -13.58 -7.76
C ALA A 56 -2.45 -12.57 -7.19
N GLY A 57 -2.35 -11.31 -7.63
CA GLY A 57 -3.27 -10.23 -7.27
C GLY A 57 -4.61 -10.37 -7.96
N GLY A 58 -5.61 -9.66 -7.43
CA GLY A 58 -6.94 -9.55 -8.01
C GLY A 58 -7.08 -8.37 -8.98
N PRO A 59 -8.29 -8.18 -9.53
CA PRO A 59 -8.57 -7.14 -10.52
C PRO A 59 -8.52 -5.71 -9.94
N THR A 60 -8.64 -5.58 -8.62
CA THR A 60 -8.59 -4.30 -7.92
C THR A 60 -7.49 -4.29 -6.88
N ARG A 61 -7.17 -3.08 -6.33
CA ARG A 61 -6.23 -2.95 -5.23
C ARG A 61 -6.72 -3.72 -4.00
N SER A 62 -7.97 -3.55 -3.60
CA SER A 62 -8.56 -4.25 -2.46
C SER A 62 -8.56 -5.77 -2.65
N ALA A 63 -8.89 -6.26 -3.85
CA ALA A 63 -8.82 -7.69 -4.17
C ALA A 63 -7.37 -8.23 -4.07
N SER A 64 -6.39 -7.44 -4.47
CA SER A 64 -4.96 -7.78 -4.34
C SER A 64 -4.52 -7.81 -2.87
N VAL A 65 -4.99 -6.86 -2.04
CA VAL A 65 -4.73 -6.89 -0.60
C VAL A 65 -5.35 -8.14 0.03
N ARG A 66 -6.60 -8.48 -0.29
CA ARG A 66 -7.26 -9.72 0.19
C ARG A 66 -6.46 -10.97 -0.17
N ALA A 67 -5.97 -11.06 -1.42
CA ALA A 67 -5.13 -12.19 -1.84
C ALA A 67 -3.83 -12.26 -1.02
N GLY A 68 -3.21 -11.12 -0.74
CA GLY A 68 -2.03 -11.04 0.12
C GLY A 68 -2.32 -11.44 1.56
N LEU A 69 -3.42 -10.97 2.14
CA LEU A 69 -3.84 -11.29 3.51
C LEU A 69 -4.07 -12.78 3.72
N ALA A 70 -4.60 -13.47 2.71
CA ALA A 70 -4.81 -14.93 2.77
C ALA A 70 -3.49 -15.73 2.86
N ALA A 71 -2.36 -15.12 2.50
CA ALA A 71 -1.03 -15.73 2.57
C ALA A 71 -0.22 -15.25 3.79
N VAL A 72 -0.73 -14.29 4.57
CA VAL A 72 -0.08 -13.86 5.82
C VAL A 72 -0.42 -14.83 6.93
N PRO A 73 0.57 -15.35 7.70
CA PRO A 73 0.35 -16.23 8.83
C PRO A 73 -0.65 -15.67 9.84
N ASP A 74 -1.48 -16.53 10.43
CA ASP A 74 -2.51 -16.13 11.39
C ASP A 74 -1.94 -15.52 12.66
N GLU A 75 -0.72 -15.87 13.02
CA GLU A 75 0.02 -15.36 14.17
C GLU A 75 0.50 -13.92 14.04
N ALA A 76 0.42 -13.35 12.84
CA ALA A 76 0.83 -11.96 12.64
C ALA A 76 -0.05 -11.02 13.47
N GLU A 77 0.58 -10.20 14.32
CA GLU A 77 -0.10 -9.21 15.16
C GLU A 77 -0.28 -7.87 14.45
N VAL A 78 0.72 -7.46 13.66
CA VAL A 78 0.73 -6.22 12.87
C VAL A 78 1.00 -6.55 11.41
N ILE A 79 0.19 -6.00 10.52
CA ILE A 79 0.36 -6.13 9.07
C ILE A 79 0.61 -4.76 8.46
N CYS A 80 1.70 -4.63 7.70
CA CYS A 80 1.99 -3.45 6.90
C CYS A 80 1.58 -3.67 5.44
N VAL A 81 0.74 -2.79 4.91
CA VAL A 81 0.43 -2.75 3.48
C VAL A 81 1.32 -1.72 2.81
N GLN A 82 2.17 -2.17 1.88
CA GLN A 82 3.13 -1.34 1.14
C GLN A 82 2.87 -1.42 -0.36
N ASP A 83 2.81 -0.28 -1.02
CA ASP A 83 2.79 -0.22 -2.49
C ASP A 83 4.19 -0.56 -3.03
N ALA A 84 4.30 -1.61 -3.85
CA ALA A 84 5.57 -2.02 -4.44
C ALA A 84 6.24 -0.93 -5.32
N ALA A 85 5.44 -0.01 -5.85
CA ALA A 85 5.90 1.12 -6.66
C ALA A 85 6.37 2.35 -5.85
N ARG A 86 6.58 2.21 -4.53
CA ARG A 86 7.09 3.28 -3.64
C ARG A 86 8.43 2.89 -3.02
N PRO A 87 9.53 2.93 -3.78
CA PRO A 87 10.84 2.42 -3.36
C PRO A 87 11.56 3.31 -2.33
N LEU A 88 11.01 4.49 -2.02
CA LEU A 88 11.62 5.45 -1.08
C LEU A 88 11.07 5.33 0.35
N ALA A 89 10.20 4.37 0.63
CA ALA A 89 9.83 4.05 2.01
C ALA A 89 11.08 3.59 2.78
N THR A 90 11.31 4.20 3.95
CA THR A 90 12.50 3.92 4.77
C THR A 90 12.15 2.99 5.93
N GLU A 91 13.16 2.31 6.48
CA GLU A 91 13.01 1.51 7.70
C GLU A 91 12.42 2.34 8.86
N ALA A 92 12.86 3.60 9.01
CA ALA A 92 12.33 4.50 10.03
C ALA A 92 10.84 4.78 9.85
N LEU A 93 10.35 4.86 8.60
CA LEU A 93 8.93 5.06 8.33
C LEU A 93 8.12 3.82 8.71
N TYR A 94 8.61 2.62 8.39
CA TYR A 94 8.00 1.37 8.86
C TYR A 94 7.96 1.31 10.39
N GLY A 95 9.07 1.61 11.06
CA GLY A 95 9.14 1.66 12.52
C GLY A 95 8.08 2.58 13.11
N ALA A 96 7.95 3.80 12.60
CA ALA A 96 7.02 4.79 13.13
C ALA A 96 5.54 4.34 13.02
N VAL A 97 5.12 3.74 11.90
CA VAL A 97 3.73 3.27 11.76
C VAL A 97 3.46 2.01 12.59
N VAL A 98 4.43 1.11 12.70
CA VAL A 98 4.32 -0.10 13.55
C VAL A 98 4.27 0.28 15.02
N GLU A 99 5.13 1.19 15.49
CA GLU A 99 5.12 1.67 16.88
C GLU A 99 3.77 2.30 17.26
N ALA A 100 3.14 3.08 16.36
CA ALA A 100 1.83 3.65 16.60
C ALA A 100 0.75 2.57 16.81
N VAL A 101 0.79 1.49 16.03
CA VAL A 101 -0.14 0.35 16.20
C VAL A 101 0.16 -0.40 17.50
N LEU A 102 1.42 -0.66 17.83
CA LEU A 102 1.82 -1.30 19.07
C LEU A 102 1.47 -0.45 20.32
N ALA A 103 1.44 0.88 20.16
CA ALA A 103 0.97 1.81 21.19
C ALA A 103 -0.55 1.85 21.36
N GLY A 104 -1.30 1.07 20.57
CA GLY A 104 -2.75 0.87 20.74
C GLY A 104 -3.64 1.43 19.65
N ALA A 105 -3.08 2.00 18.57
CA ALA A 105 -3.88 2.39 17.40
C ALA A 105 -4.37 1.16 16.63
N ASP A 106 -5.58 1.19 16.08
CA ASP A 106 -6.09 0.14 15.19
C ASP A 106 -5.35 0.14 13.83
N GLY A 107 -4.89 1.32 13.39
CA GLY A 107 -4.08 1.51 12.20
C GLY A 107 -3.30 2.82 12.23
N ALA A 108 -2.23 2.91 11.43
CA ALA A 108 -1.38 4.08 11.27
C ALA A 108 -1.01 4.27 9.80
N VAL A 109 -1.29 5.47 9.29
CA VAL A 109 -1.07 5.84 7.89
C VAL A 109 -0.16 7.06 7.82
N PRO A 110 0.99 6.99 7.11
CA PRO A 110 1.81 8.17 6.92
C PRO A 110 1.12 9.12 5.95
N GLY A 111 1.20 10.41 6.22
CA GLY A 111 0.59 11.45 5.41
C GLY A 111 1.54 12.58 5.07
N ILE A 112 1.43 13.10 3.85
CA ILE A 112 2.12 14.32 3.42
C ILE A 112 1.11 15.46 3.43
N PRO A 113 1.43 16.62 4.03
CA PRO A 113 0.57 17.80 3.94
C PRO A 113 0.27 18.16 2.48
N VAL A 114 -0.99 18.47 2.19
CA VAL A 114 -1.41 18.85 0.83
C VAL A 114 -0.95 20.29 0.55
N ALA A 115 -0.09 20.44 -0.47
CA ALA A 115 0.43 21.75 -0.88
C ALA A 115 -0.57 22.54 -1.75
N ASP A 116 -1.31 21.82 -2.61
CA ASP A 116 -2.24 22.42 -3.57
C ASP A 116 -3.59 22.76 -2.96
N THR A 117 -4.32 23.66 -3.61
CA THR A 117 -5.72 23.92 -3.28
C THR A 117 -6.62 22.84 -3.89
N ILE A 118 -7.22 22.03 -3.03
CA ILE A 118 -8.12 20.94 -3.44
C ILE A 118 -9.53 21.50 -3.66
N LYS A 119 -10.16 21.05 -4.74
CA LYS A 119 -11.57 21.36 -5.05
C LYS A 119 -12.38 20.08 -5.06
N ILE A 120 -13.49 20.07 -4.34
CA ILE A 120 -14.51 19.04 -4.51
C ILE A 120 -15.37 19.49 -5.69
N VAL A 121 -15.58 18.58 -6.65
CA VAL A 121 -16.35 18.83 -7.86
C VAL A 121 -17.50 17.83 -7.98
N ASP A 122 -18.60 18.25 -8.61
CA ASP A 122 -19.73 17.39 -8.96
C ASP A 122 -19.46 16.55 -10.24
N ALA A 123 -20.45 15.77 -10.66
CA ALA A 123 -20.36 14.95 -11.86
C ALA A 123 -20.18 15.78 -13.16
N ALA A 124 -20.61 17.03 -13.18
CA ALA A 124 -20.41 17.97 -14.27
C ALA A 124 -19.06 18.71 -14.17
N ARG A 125 -18.18 18.34 -13.20
CA ARG A 125 -16.89 18.97 -12.91
C ARG A 125 -17.01 20.43 -12.48
N GLN A 126 -18.16 20.83 -11.93
CA GLN A 126 -18.35 22.15 -11.33
C GLN A 126 -17.84 22.13 -9.88
N VAL A 127 -17.18 23.20 -9.45
CA VAL A 127 -16.65 23.32 -8.08
C VAL A 127 -17.82 23.43 -7.09
N VAL A 128 -17.93 22.46 -6.20
CA VAL A 128 -18.93 22.42 -5.11
C VAL A 128 -18.39 23.05 -3.85
N SER A 129 -17.12 22.72 -3.48
CA SER A 129 -16.50 23.26 -2.27
C SER A 129 -14.97 23.25 -2.36
N THR A 130 -14.36 23.93 -1.39
CA THR A 130 -12.89 23.97 -1.23
C THR A 130 -12.60 23.63 0.23
N PRO A 131 -12.17 22.40 0.54
CA PRO A 131 -11.80 22.04 1.90
C PRO A 131 -10.56 22.80 2.36
N ALA A 132 -10.44 23.01 3.67
CA ALA A 132 -9.24 23.60 4.25
C ALA A 132 -8.06 22.64 4.11
N ARG A 133 -6.93 23.12 3.58
CA ARG A 133 -5.72 22.29 3.39
C ARG A 133 -5.17 21.73 4.71
N SER A 134 -5.36 22.47 5.81
CA SER A 134 -4.97 22.05 7.15
C SER A 134 -5.58 20.72 7.58
N ASP A 135 -6.72 20.37 6.99
CA ASP A 135 -7.50 19.19 7.36
C ASP A 135 -7.24 18.01 6.40
N LEU A 136 -6.32 18.19 5.45
CA LEU A 136 -6.02 17.22 4.41
C LEU A 136 -4.57 16.72 4.49
N VAL A 137 -4.41 15.41 4.33
CA VAL A 137 -3.12 14.78 4.09
C VAL A 137 -3.21 13.86 2.88
N ALA A 138 -2.14 13.77 2.10
CA ALA A 138 -2.02 12.79 1.05
C ALA A 138 -1.47 11.48 1.66
N ALA A 139 -2.34 10.48 1.79
CA ALA A 139 -1.99 9.17 2.35
C ALA A 139 -0.83 8.52 1.58
N GLN A 140 0.09 7.95 2.32
CA GLN A 140 1.26 7.24 1.80
C GLN A 140 1.27 5.79 2.28
N THR A 141 2.29 5.03 1.90
CA THR A 141 2.59 3.70 2.42
C THR A 141 4.05 3.62 2.88
N PRO A 142 4.39 2.74 3.86
CA PRO A 142 3.60 1.64 4.42
C PRO A 142 2.45 2.12 5.31
N GLN A 143 1.30 1.44 5.25
CA GLN A 143 0.19 1.60 6.18
C GLN A 143 0.20 0.39 7.12
N ALA A 144 0.30 0.60 8.42
CA ALA A 144 0.33 -0.45 9.42
C ALA A 144 -1.03 -0.59 10.11
N PHE A 145 -1.45 -1.82 10.39
CA PHE A 145 -2.71 -2.13 11.05
C PHE A 145 -2.55 -3.30 12.01
N ARG A 146 -3.38 -3.34 13.04
CA ARG A 146 -3.62 -4.58 13.77
C ARG A 146 -4.16 -5.62 12.80
N ALA A 147 -3.60 -6.83 12.83
CA ALA A 147 -3.94 -7.88 11.86
C ALA A 147 -5.42 -8.27 11.91
N ASP A 148 -6.00 -8.36 13.12
CA ASP A 148 -7.42 -8.67 13.32
C ASP A 148 -8.34 -7.60 12.69
N ARG A 149 -7.98 -6.32 12.81
CA ARG A 149 -8.74 -5.20 12.25
C ARG A 149 -8.68 -5.18 10.74
N LEU A 150 -7.48 -5.31 10.18
CA LEU A 150 -7.30 -5.32 8.74
C LEU A 150 -8.04 -6.50 8.08
N ARG A 151 -7.93 -7.70 8.66
CA ARG A 151 -8.65 -8.88 8.17
C ARG A 151 -10.17 -8.69 8.25
N ALA A 152 -10.68 -8.13 9.35
CA ALA A 152 -12.10 -7.84 9.50
C ALA A 152 -12.60 -6.81 8.47
N ALA A 153 -11.83 -5.74 8.22
CA ALA A 153 -12.19 -4.74 7.22
C ALA A 153 -12.23 -5.32 5.80
N HIS A 154 -11.32 -6.25 5.48
CA HIS A 154 -11.25 -6.92 4.18
C HIS A 154 -12.10 -8.21 4.08
N ALA A 155 -12.84 -8.60 5.12
CA ALA A 155 -13.74 -9.76 5.09
C ALA A 155 -14.94 -9.57 4.15
N THR A 156 -15.26 -8.33 3.79
CA THR A 156 -16.29 -7.99 2.81
C THR A 156 -15.64 -7.68 1.45
N GLU A 157 -16.43 -7.75 0.37
CA GLU A 157 -15.97 -7.38 -0.97
C GLU A 157 -16.00 -5.85 -1.22
N ALA A 158 -16.07 -5.05 -0.16
CA ALA A 158 -16.02 -3.60 -0.29
C ALA A 158 -14.72 -3.16 -0.99
N GLU A 159 -14.86 -2.20 -1.90
CA GLU A 159 -13.73 -1.67 -2.66
C GLU A 159 -13.33 -0.31 -2.09
N GLY A 160 -12.02 -0.13 -1.88
CA GLY A 160 -11.41 1.11 -1.41
C GLY A 160 -10.21 1.50 -2.25
N THR A 161 -9.79 2.75 -2.15
CA THR A 161 -8.57 3.27 -2.79
C THR A 161 -7.33 3.12 -1.92
N ASP A 162 -7.51 2.93 -0.62
CA ASP A 162 -6.49 2.54 0.35
C ASP A 162 -7.09 1.59 1.42
N ASP A 163 -6.37 1.29 2.49
CA ASP A 163 -6.74 0.28 3.49
C ASP A 163 -7.19 0.92 4.83
N ALA A 164 -7.17 2.25 4.94
CA ALA A 164 -7.58 3.00 6.12
C ALA A 164 -9.06 3.42 6.08
#